data_bd5afe2065da69bfc37651a126ae9825
#
_entry.id   bd5afe2065da69bfc37651a126ae9825
#
_cell.length_a   1.000
_cell.length_b   1.000
_cell.length_c   1.000
_cell.angle_alpha   90.00
_cell.angle_beta   90.00
_cell.angle_gamma   90.00
#
_symmetry.space_group_name_H-M   'P 1'
#
loop_
_entity.id
_entity.type
_entity.pdbx_description
1 polymer ?
#
loop_
_entity_poly.entity_id
_entity_poly.type
_entity_poly.pdbx_seq_one_letter_code
_entity_poly.pdbx_strand_id
1 'polypeptide(L)'
;LFRSGISSLIPSTWKVEEGFDYHCSLIDVADVLGIHADIIPSDVPYIRIPENLVGYWKRQLGQILPPAKHRIGLVWQGNPDHQADMFRSFPLDSLEPLCELDDVQLVSLQFGRGSEQVQRWKGSKPIYTLPQDIDRSSGAFMDTAAILHHLDWIVTSDTSLAHLAGALARPTVLMLGFTPDWRWLLDRDDTPWYPTMRLVRQKRIGEWRSVAEEATAFLASKLGESQ
;
A
#
# COMPACT_ATOMS: atom_id res chain seq x y z
N LEU A 1 -9.34 12.47 -5.40
CA LEU A 1 -8.95 13.24 -6.59
C LEU A 1 -8.72 14.72 -6.28
N PHE A 2 -9.64 15.42 -5.62
CA PHE A 2 -9.44 16.84 -5.26
C PHE A 2 -8.18 17.11 -4.43
N ARG A 3 -7.67 16.10 -3.72
CA ARG A 3 -6.46 16.21 -2.90
C ARG A 3 -5.16 16.04 -3.68
N SER A 4 -5.25 15.59 -4.92
CA SER A 4 -4.14 15.52 -5.87
C SER A 4 -4.05 16.72 -6.80
N GLY A 5 -4.80 17.80 -6.52
CA GLY A 5 -4.77 19.04 -7.31
C GLY A 5 -5.84 19.13 -8.40
N ILE A 6 -6.71 18.12 -8.53
CA ILE A 6 -7.84 18.18 -9.47
C ILE A 6 -8.90 19.14 -8.91
N SER A 7 -9.24 20.17 -9.65
CA SER A 7 -10.16 21.23 -9.22
C SER A 7 -11.62 20.88 -9.45
N SER A 8 -11.94 20.05 -10.44
CA SER A 8 -13.31 19.70 -10.78
C SER A 8 -13.42 18.28 -11.34
N LEU A 9 -14.51 17.58 -10.98
CA LEU A 9 -14.89 16.28 -11.50
C LEU A 9 -16.29 16.39 -12.09
N ILE A 10 -16.42 16.00 -13.35
CA ILE A 10 -17.68 16.01 -14.09
C ILE A 10 -18.10 14.56 -14.35
N PRO A 11 -19.30 14.12 -13.94
CA PRO A 11 -19.80 12.80 -14.27
C PRO A 11 -19.83 12.57 -15.78
N SER A 12 -19.48 11.37 -16.24
CA SER A 12 -19.47 11.02 -17.67
C SER A 12 -20.85 11.14 -18.35
N THR A 13 -21.91 11.20 -17.55
CA THR A 13 -23.29 11.40 -18.03
C THR A 13 -23.65 12.85 -18.28
N TRP A 14 -22.83 13.80 -17.84
CA TRP A 14 -23.07 15.22 -18.03
C TRP A 14 -22.47 15.68 -19.35
N LYS A 15 -23.24 16.55 -20.05
CA LYS A 15 -22.67 17.30 -21.17
C LYS A 15 -21.79 18.41 -20.63
N VAL A 16 -20.59 18.49 -21.15
CA VAL A 16 -19.68 19.59 -20.87
C VAL A 16 -20.11 20.74 -21.77
N GLU A 17 -20.66 21.81 -21.17
CA GLU A 17 -21.15 22.99 -21.91
C GLU A 17 -20.10 24.10 -22.02
N GLU A 18 -19.02 24.02 -21.25
CA GLU A 18 -17.95 25.00 -21.24
C GLU A 18 -16.85 24.63 -22.24
N GLY A 19 -16.33 25.65 -22.95
CA GLY A 19 -15.17 25.47 -23.79
C GLY A 19 -13.92 25.23 -22.98
N PHE A 20 -13.07 24.32 -23.44
CA PHE A 20 -11.74 24.06 -22.86
C PHE A 20 -10.68 24.53 -23.84
N ASP A 21 -9.58 25.06 -23.35
CA ASP A 21 -8.43 25.38 -24.18
C ASP A 21 -7.77 24.11 -24.71
N TYR A 22 -7.74 23.06 -23.88
CA TYR A 22 -7.14 21.77 -24.24
C TYR A 22 -7.96 20.63 -23.63
N HIS A 23 -7.96 19.48 -24.29
CA HIS A 23 -8.44 18.22 -23.74
C HIS A 23 -7.49 17.08 -24.16
N CYS A 24 -7.38 16.09 -23.30
CA CYS A 24 -6.54 14.93 -23.53
C CYS A 24 -7.12 13.72 -22.79
N SER A 25 -6.93 12.52 -23.36
CA SER A 25 -7.19 11.28 -22.65
C SER A 25 -6.20 11.16 -21.47
N LEU A 26 -6.66 10.64 -20.33
CA LEU A 26 -5.78 10.39 -19.20
C LEU A 26 -4.62 9.43 -19.55
N ILE A 27 -4.84 8.52 -20.50
CA ILE A 27 -3.81 7.58 -20.98
C ILE A 27 -2.73 8.33 -21.78
N ASP A 28 -3.10 9.32 -22.54
CA ASP A 28 -2.21 10.05 -23.44
C ASP A 28 -1.46 11.20 -22.74
N VAL A 29 -1.86 11.56 -21.52
CA VAL A 29 -1.26 12.68 -20.76
C VAL A 29 0.24 12.51 -20.62
N ALA A 30 0.72 11.31 -20.34
CA ALA A 30 2.15 11.04 -20.15
C ALA A 30 2.94 11.36 -21.46
N ASP A 31 2.42 10.94 -22.60
CA ASP A 31 3.04 11.16 -23.91
C ASP A 31 3.02 12.65 -24.27
N VAL A 32 1.88 13.32 -24.08
CA VAL A 32 1.72 14.77 -24.33
C VAL A 32 2.69 15.61 -23.48
N LEU A 33 2.97 15.17 -22.23
CA LEU A 33 3.91 15.81 -21.32
C LEU A 33 5.36 15.38 -21.54
N GLY A 34 5.63 14.49 -22.51
CA GLY A 34 6.97 13.98 -22.77
C GLY A 34 7.56 13.14 -21.65
N ILE A 35 6.69 12.47 -20.86
CA ILE A 35 7.12 11.63 -19.74
C ILE A 35 7.53 10.27 -20.28
N HIS A 36 8.78 9.90 -20.01
CA HIS A 36 9.36 8.61 -20.37
C HIS A 36 9.79 7.86 -19.10
N ALA A 37 10.13 6.58 -19.25
CA ALA A 37 10.51 5.72 -18.13
C ALA A 37 11.65 6.29 -17.26
N ASP A 38 12.56 7.06 -17.86
CA ASP A 38 13.71 7.65 -17.17
C ASP A 38 13.39 8.97 -16.43
N ILE A 39 12.22 9.57 -16.69
CA ILE A 39 11.81 10.87 -16.16
C ILE A 39 10.40 10.84 -15.55
N ILE A 40 10.03 9.72 -14.94
CA ILE A 40 8.74 9.59 -14.24
C ILE A 40 8.74 10.55 -13.04
N PRO A 41 7.75 11.48 -12.95
CA PRO A 41 7.61 12.33 -11.77
C PRO A 41 7.36 11.49 -10.52
N SER A 42 8.21 11.65 -9.51
CA SER A 42 8.15 10.89 -8.27
C SER A 42 8.12 11.78 -7.02
N ASP A 43 7.65 13.00 -7.18
CA ASP A 43 7.50 13.94 -6.07
C ASP A 43 6.36 13.48 -5.13
N VAL A 44 6.72 12.76 -4.10
CA VAL A 44 5.79 12.29 -3.06
C VAL A 44 6.06 13.01 -1.73
N PRO A 45 5.04 13.23 -0.89
CA PRO A 45 3.63 12.88 -1.06
C PRO A 45 2.87 13.87 -1.96
N TYR A 46 2.04 13.35 -2.87
CA TYR A 46 1.13 14.18 -3.67
C TYR A 46 -0.34 14.04 -3.26
N ILE A 47 -0.65 13.15 -2.31
CA ILE A 47 -1.95 13.04 -1.66
C ILE A 47 -1.87 13.67 -0.26
N ARG A 48 -2.85 14.51 0.08
CA ARG A 48 -2.91 15.17 1.38
C ARG A 48 -4.02 14.56 2.24
N ILE A 49 -3.71 14.32 3.50
CA ILE A 49 -4.66 13.83 4.51
C ILE A 49 -5.05 15.01 5.41
N PRO A 50 -6.34 15.20 5.78
CA PRO A 50 -6.72 16.21 6.75
C PRO A 50 -6.09 15.93 8.13
N GLU A 51 -5.48 16.93 8.72
CA GLU A 51 -4.81 16.81 10.02
C GLU A 51 -5.73 16.33 11.14
N ASN A 52 -7.00 16.76 11.11
CA ASN A 52 -8.00 16.31 12.08
C ASN A 52 -8.26 14.80 11.99
N LEU A 53 -8.22 14.22 10.78
CA LEU A 53 -8.38 12.79 10.58
C LEU A 53 -7.12 12.02 11.03
N VAL A 54 -5.93 12.54 10.75
CA VAL A 54 -4.67 12.00 11.26
C VAL A 54 -4.69 12.00 12.80
N GLY A 55 -5.06 13.13 13.41
CA GLY A 55 -5.17 13.25 14.87
C GLY A 55 -6.24 12.32 15.47
N TYR A 56 -7.35 12.12 14.78
CA TYR A 56 -8.38 11.15 15.19
C TYR A 56 -7.82 9.74 15.24
N TRP A 57 -7.19 9.27 14.14
CA TRP A 57 -6.63 7.92 14.06
C TRP A 57 -5.45 7.70 14.99
N LYS A 58 -4.66 8.72 15.30
CA LYS A 58 -3.63 8.63 16.36
C LYS A 58 -4.24 8.20 17.70
N ARG A 59 -5.37 8.82 18.08
CA ARG A 59 -6.06 8.47 19.34
C ARG A 59 -6.69 7.09 19.29
N GLN A 60 -7.37 6.75 18.17
CA GLN A 60 -8.01 5.45 18.02
C GLN A 60 -6.99 4.30 18.06
N LEU A 61 -5.90 4.42 17.31
CA LEU A 61 -4.83 3.40 17.31
C LEU A 61 -4.17 3.28 18.69
N GLY A 62 -4.03 4.38 19.44
CA GLY A 62 -3.53 4.34 20.81
C GLY A 62 -4.46 3.64 21.80
N GLN A 63 -5.76 3.49 21.48
CA GLN A 63 -6.74 2.73 22.29
C GLN A 63 -6.82 1.26 21.86
N ILE A 64 -6.69 0.99 20.56
CA ILE A 64 -6.84 -0.35 19.97
C ILE A 64 -5.56 -1.16 20.11
N LEU A 65 -4.41 -0.51 19.89
CA LEU A 65 -3.11 -1.18 19.81
C LEU A 65 -2.31 -0.95 21.10
N PRO A 66 -1.69 -2.00 21.68
CA PRO A 66 -0.76 -1.82 22.77
C PRO A 66 0.46 -0.97 22.34
N PRO A 67 1.23 -0.43 23.27
CA PRO A 67 2.49 0.23 22.95
C PRO A 67 3.45 -0.71 22.21
N ALA A 68 4.10 -0.18 21.16
CA ALA A 68 5.14 -0.89 20.43
C ALA A 68 6.17 0.12 19.90
N LYS A 69 7.40 -0.34 19.69
CA LYS A 69 8.46 0.48 19.11
C LYS A 69 8.19 0.72 17.63
N HIS A 70 7.80 -0.33 16.92
CA HIS A 70 7.50 -0.27 15.49
C HIS A 70 6.17 -0.94 15.17
N ARG A 71 5.47 -0.41 14.16
CA ARG A 71 4.21 -0.93 13.64
C ARG A 71 4.30 -1.20 12.15
N ILE A 72 3.98 -2.42 11.75
CA ILE A 72 3.96 -2.83 10.34
C ILE A 72 2.54 -3.15 9.93
N GLY A 73 2.04 -2.41 8.93
CA GLY A 73 0.74 -2.67 8.30
C GLY A 73 0.85 -3.78 7.26
N LEU A 74 -0.13 -4.70 7.23
CA LEU A 74 -0.13 -5.88 6.39
C LEU A 74 -1.32 -5.92 5.45
N VAL A 75 -1.07 -6.17 4.15
CA VAL A 75 -2.09 -6.52 3.16
C VAL A 75 -1.57 -7.65 2.26
N TRP A 76 -2.32 -8.72 2.16
CA TRP A 76 -1.89 -9.95 1.47
C TRP A 76 -2.77 -10.36 0.30
N GLN A 77 -3.96 -9.75 0.17
CA GLN A 77 -4.92 -10.14 -0.84
C GLN A 77 -5.57 -8.93 -1.50
N GLY A 78 -5.67 -8.97 -2.83
CA GLY A 78 -6.39 -8.01 -3.64
C GLY A 78 -7.87 -8.38 -3.83
N ASN A 79 -8.48 -7.84 -4.89
CA ASN A 79 -9.84 -8.21 -5.28
C ASN A 79 -9.81 -9.55 -6.02
N PRO A 80 -10.39 -10.62 -5.48
CA PRO A 80 -10.40 -11.95 -6.11
C PRO A 80 -11.23 -12.02 -7.40
N ASP A 81 -12.08 -11.02 -7.68
CA ASP A 81 -12.79 -10.92 -8.96
C ASP A 81 -11.86 -10.39 -10.10
N HIS A 82 -10.66 -9.94 -9.77
CA HIS A 82 -9.66 -9.54 -10.75
C HIS A 82 -8.96 -10.77 -11.33
N GLN A 83 -8.91 -10.89 -12.66
CA GLN A 83 -8.40 -12.08 -13.35
C GLN A 83 -6.96 -12.46 -12.95
N ALA A 84 -6.12 -11.48 -12.65
CA ALA A 84 -4.72 -11.69 -12.25
C ALA A 84 -4.53 -11.75 -10.71
N ASP A 85 -5.59 -11.80 -9.92
CA ASP A 85 -5.44 -11.74 -8.45
C ASP A 85 -4.67 -12.93 -7.89
N MET A 86 -4.83 -14.10 -8.48
CA MET A 86 -4.09 -15.31 -8.11
C MET A 86 -2.57 -15.20 -8.24
N PHE A 87 -2.08 -14.26 -9.05
CA PHE A 87 -0.63 -14.06 -9.25
C PHE A 87 -0.03 -12.99 -8.35
N ARG A 88 -0.86 -12.17 -7.68
CA ARG A 88 -0.43 -11.06 -6.82
C ARG A 88 -0.85 -11.20 -5.35
N SER A 89 -1.90 -11.96 -5.09
CA SER A 89 -2.35 -12.28 -3.73
C SER A 89 -1.63 -13.52 -3.20
N PHE A 90 -1.41 -13.57 -1.90
CA PHE A 90 -0.72 -14.68 -1.25
C PHE A 90 -1.41 -15.05 0.08
N PRO A 91 -1.23 -16.28 0.57
CA PRO A 91 -1.76 -16.68 1.88
C PRO A 91 -1.09 -15.87 3.00
N LEU A 92 -1.86 -15.46 3.98
CA LEU A 92 -1.37 -14.73 5.16
C LEU A 92 -0.22 -15.48 5.86
N ASP A 93 -0.29 -16.82 5.94
CA ASP A 93 0.74 -17.66 6.56
C ASP A 93 2.13 -17.51 5.90
N SER A 94 2.18 -17.01 4.66
CA SER A 94 3.46 -16.69 4.01
C SER A 94 4.23 -15.59 4.75
N LEU A 95 3.55 -14.72 5.51
CA LEU A 95 4.14 -13.62 6.28
C LEU A 95 4.68 -14.05 7.65
N GLU A 96 4.64 -15.34 7.98
CA GLU A 96 5.16 -15.85 9.25
C GLU A 96 6.60 -15.41 9.56
N PRO A 97 7.53 -15.28 8.59
CA PRO A 97 8.87 -14.77 8.85
C PRO A 97 8.92 -13.39 9.51
N LEU A 98 7.92 -12.52 9.32
CA LEU A 98 7.83 -11.23 10.02
C LEU A 98 7.76 -11.36 11.56
N CYS A 99 7.38 -12.53 12.05
CA CYS A 99 7.39 -12.80 13.49
C CYS A 99 8.80 -12.83 14.11
N GLU A 100 9.84 -12.94 13.30
CA GLU A 100 11.25 -12.92 13.75
C GLU A 100 11.74 -11.49 14.08
N LEU A 101 11.04 -10.46 13.61
CA LEU A 101 11.41 -9.06 13.89
C LEU A 101 11.15 -8.70 15.36
N ASP A 102 12.13 -8.14 16.04
CA ASP A 102 11.99 -7.71 17.43
C ASP A 102 11.21 -6.39 17.54
N ASP A 103 10.53 -6.18 18.67
CA ASP A 103 9.79 -4.95 19.01
C ASP A 103 8.79 -4.46 17.97
N VAL A 104 8.27 -5.38 17.13
CA VAL A 104 7.36 -5.12 16.04
C VAL A 104 5.94 -5.56 16.38
N GLN A 105 4.99 -4.72 16.04
CA GLN A 105 3.56 -5.01 16.08
C GLN A 105 3.02 -5.13 14.64
N LEU A 106 2.37 -6.25 14.36
CA LEU A 106 1.75 -6.53 13.05
C LEU A 106 0.29 -6.08 13.08
N VAL A 107 -0.09 -5.22 12.14
CA VAL A 107 -1.43 -4.62 12.06
C VAL A 107 -2.07 -4.97 10.73
N SER A 108 -3.22 -5.64 10.75
CA SER A 108 -3.97 -5.97 9.54
C SER A 108 -4.62 -4.72 8.96
N LEU A 109 -4.31 -4.42 7.71
CA LEU A 109 -4.99 -3.46 6.85
C LEU A 109 -5.86 -4.18 5.80
N GLN A 110 -6.03 -5.49 5.94
CA GLN A 110 -6.87 -6.30 5.05
C GLN A 110 -8.32 -6.16 5.49
N PHE A 111 -9.12 -5.48 4.69
CA PHE A 111 -10.56 -5.33 4.88
C PHE A 111 -11.33 -6.20 3.89
N GLY A 112 -12.50 -6.70 4.31
CA GLY A 112 -13.33 -7.55 3.47
C GLY A 112 -12.72 -8.94 3.23
N ARG A 113 -12.72 -9.39 1.97
CA ARG A 113 -12.23 -10.72 1.58
C ARG A 113 -10.77 -10.90 1.96
N GLY A 114 -10.44 -12.06 2.50
CA GLY A 114 -9.09 -12.40 2.98
C GLY A 114 -8.84 -12.03 4.45
N SER A 115 -9.63 -11.14 5.05
CA SER A 115 -9.46 -10.76 6.47
C SER A 115 -9.74 -11.91 7.44
N GLU A 116 -10.56 -12.89 7.03
CA GLU A 116 -10.85 -14.10 7.79
C GLU A 116 -9.61 -14.98 8.03
N GLN A 117 -8.56 -14.84 7.25
CA GLN A 117 -7.32 -15.58 7.43
C GLN A 117 -6.65 -15.28 8.78
N VAL A 118 -6.85 -14.08 9.33
CA VAL A 118 -6.31 -13.70 10.65
C VAL A 118 -6.81 -14.64 11.76
N GLN A 119 -8.03 -15.15 11.66
CA GLN A 119 -8.58 -16.09 12.64
C GLN A 119 -7.84 -17.44 12.66
N ARG A 120 -7.16 -17.78 11.58
CA ARG A 120 -6.40 -19.02 11.41
C ARG A 120 -4.89 -18.83 11.51
N TRP A 121 -4.46 -17.59 11.75
CA TRP A 121 -3.05 -17.24 11.88
C TRP A 121 -2.36 -18.02 13.00
N LYS A 122 -1.21 -18.60 12.70
CA LYS A 122 -0.44 -19.44 13.62
C LYS A 122 0.96 -18.90 13.93
N GLY A 123 1.31 -17.74 13.41
CA GLY A 123 2.60 -17.11 13.71
C GLY A 123 2.75 -16.78 15.19
N SER A 124 3.98 -16.71 15.67
CA SER A 124 4.32 -16.48 17.07
C SER A 124 3.93 -15.08 17.59
N LYS A 125 3.76 -14.12 16.71
CA LYS A 125 3.26 -12.77 17.04
C LYS A 125 1.78 -12.62 16.63
N PRO A 126 0.95 -11.96 17.44
CA PRO A 126 -0.42 -11.67 17.08
C PRO A 126 -0.49 -10.66 15.92
N ILE A 127 -1.52 -10.77 15.09
CA ILE A 127 -1.89 -9.73 14.14
C ILE A 127 -3.08 -8.97 14.70
N TYR A 128 -2.91 -7.67 14.92
CA TYR A 128 -3.95 -6.79 15.42
C TYR A 128 -4.88 -6.38 14.28
N THR A 129 -6.18 -6.48 14.50
CA THR A 129 -7.21 -6.07 13.53
C THR A 129 -7.79 -4.72 13.89
N LEU A 130 -8.21 -3.98 12.88
CA LEU A 130 -8.87 -2.70 13.00
C LEU A 130 -10.38 -2.84 12.77
N PRO A 131 -11.21 -1.85 13.16
CA PRO A 131 -12.64 -1.86 12.89
C PRO A 131 -12.96 -2.08 11.40
N GLN A 132 -14.02 -2.83 11.11
CA GLN A 132 -14.40 -3.20 9.73
C GLN A 132 -15.21 -2.11 9.00
N ASP A 133 -15.53 -1.02 9.65
CA ASP A 133 -16.28 0.12 9.12
C ASP A 133 -15.39 1.30 8.70
N ILE A 134 -14.09 1.09 8.66
CA ILE A 134 -13.09 2.03 8.14
C ILE A 134 -13.47 2.43 6.71
N ASP A 135 -13.26 3.72 6.38
CA ASP A 135 -13.56 4.34 5.08
C ASP A 135 -15.06 4.43 4.71
N ARG A 136 -15.98 4.03 5.58
CA ARG A 136 -17.42 4.11 5.28
C ARG A 136 -17.99 5.52 5.38
N SER A 137 -17.58 6.28 6.37
CA SER A 137 -18.12 7.62 6.65
C SER A 137 -17.20 8.75 6.19
N SER A 138 -15.90 8.54 6.20
CA SER A 138 -14.88 9.54 5.85
C SER A 138 -14.61 9.63 4.34
N GLY A 139 -15.08 8.66 3.57
CA GLY A 139 -14.82 8.50 2.14
C GLY A 139 -13.75 7.45 1.85
N ALA A 140 -13.77 6.92 0.63
CA ALA A 140 -12.90 5.82 0.21
C ALA A 140 -11.42 6.14 0.46
N PHE A 141 -10.73 5.24 1.14
CA PHE A 141 -9.31 5.31 1.52
C PHE A 141 -8.92 6.46 2.46
N MET A 142 -9.86 7.20 3.01
CA MET A 142 -9.55 8.36 3.84
C MET A 142 -9.02 7.97 5.21
N ASP A 143 -9.73 7.07 5.88
CA ASP A 143 -9.29 6.53 7.18
C ASP A 143 -8.04 5.67 7.00
N THR A 144 -8.02 4.84 5.95
CA THR A 144 -6.85 4.04 5.60
C THR A 144 -5.61 4.91 5.41
N ALA A 145 -5.69 6.01 4.68
CA ALA A 145 -4.59 6.95 4.49
C ALA A 145 -4.09 7.54 5.83
N ALA A 146 -5.03 7.92 6.71
CA ALA A 146 -4.70 8.46 8.02
C ALA A 146 -4.06 7.40 8.95
N ILE A 147 -4.51 6.14 8.85
CA ILE A 147 -3.90 5.01 9.56
C ILE A 147 -2.48 4.76 9.08
N LEU A 148 -2.26 4.73 7.75
CA LEU A 148 -0.93 4.57 7.16
C LEU A 148 0.09 5.59 7.70
N HIS A 149 -0.37 6.80 8.03
CA HIS A 149 0.48 7.84 8.61
C HIS A 149 1.09 7.44 9.97
N HIS A 150 0.48 6.52 10.70
CA HIS A 150 0.88 6.07 12.03
C HIS A 150 1.58 4.69 12.04
N LEU A 151 1.88 4.15 10.88
CA LEU A 151 2.64 2.92 10.72
C LEU A 151 4.05 3.24 10.25
N ASP A 152 5.05 2.52 10.75
CA ASP A 152 6.44 2.72 10.37
C ASP A 152 6.74 2.11 9.01
N TRP A 153 6.19 0.92 8.75
CA TRP A 153 6.32 0.20 7.51
C TRP A 153 4.99 -0.39 7.06
N ILE A 154 4.87 -0.61 5.75
CA ILE A 154 3.77 -1.35 5.13
C ILE A 154 4.36 -2.53 4.35
N VAL A 155 3.81 -3.73 4.54
CA VAL A 155 4.09 -4.91 3.72
C VAL A 155 2.81 -5.25 2.98
N THR A 156 2.85 -5.19 1.66
CA THR A 156 1.63 -5.32 0.86
C THR A 156 1.85 -6.11 -0.43
N SER A 157 0.80 -6.76 -0.89
CA SER A 157 0.68 -7.25 -2.27
C SER A 157 0.41 -6.10 -3.24
N ASP A 158 0.51 -6.36 -4.54
CA ASP A 158 0.23 -5.38 -5.61
C ASP A 158 -1.26 -5.03 -5.67
N THR A 159 -1.66 -4.07 -4.88
CA THR A 159 -3.04 -3.61 -4.71
C THR A 159 -3.11 -2.09 -4.68
N SER A 160 -4.32 -1.54 -4.66
CA SER A 160 -4.56 -0.10 -4.49
C SER A 160 -3.89 0.48 -3.24
N LEU A 161 -3.70 -0.34 -2.18
CA LEU A 161 -3.02 0.12 -0.98
C LEU A 161 -1.53 0.39 -1.22
N ALA A 162 -0.86 -0.39 -2.06
CA ALA A 162 0.53 -0.13 -2.44
C ALA A 162 0.68 1.25 -3.08
N HIS A 163 -0.22 1.59 -4.01
CA HIS A 163 -0.23 2.90 -4.66
C HIS A 163 -0.59 4.04 -3.69
N LEU A 164 -1.52 3.81 -2.78
CA LEU A 164 -1.86 4.78 -1.74
C LEU A 164 -0.66 5.05 -0.81
N ALA A 165 0.00 4.00 -0.35
CA ALA A 165 1.18 4.11 0.51
C ALA A 165 2.32 4.86 -0.20
N GLY A 166 2.60 4.52 -1.46
CA GLY A 166 3.58 5.23 -2.28
C GLY A 166 3.23 6.70 -2.49
N ALA A 167 1.98 7.01 -2.85
CA ALA A 167 1.49 8.38 -3.05
C ALA A 167 1.54 9.24 -1.76
N LEU A 168 1.53 8.61 -0.60
CA LEU A 168 1.68 9.22 0.72
C LEU A 168 3.13 9.23 1.23
N ALA A 169 4.09 8.81 0.41
CA ALA A 169 5.51 8.66 0.77
C ALA A 169 5.73 7.77 2.02
N ARG A 170 4.90 6.71 2.18
CA ARG A 170 5.07 5.80 3.32
C ARG A 170 6.10 4.71 3.00
N PRO A 171 7.01 4.38 3.95
CA PRO A 171 7.93 3.28 3.77
C PRO A 171 7.18 1.98 3.51
N THR A 172 7.44 1.33 2.38
CA THR A 172 6.65 0.17 1.93
C THR A 172 7.55 -0.91 1.36
N VAL A 173 7.31 -2.15 1.76
CA VAL A 173 7.80 -3.34 1.08
C VAL A 173 6.67 -3.91 0.24
N LEU A 174 6.82 -3.88 -1.06
CA LEU A 174 5.87 -4.44 -2.01
C LEU A 174 6.31 -5.85 -2.42
N MET A 175 5.52 -6.83 -2.05
CA MET A 175 5.73 -8.22 -2.41
C MET A 175 5.10 -8.51 -3.77
N LEU A 176 5.92 -8.86 -4.74
CA LEU A 176 5.52 -9.05 -6.13
C LEU A 176 5.55 -10.52 -6.54
N GLY A 177 4.57 -10.92 -7.34
CA GLY A 177 4.56 -12.21 -8.02
C GLY A 177 5.68 -12.36 -9.03
N PHE A 178 5.84 -13.57 -9.58
CA PHE A 178 6.84 -13.87 -10.60
C PHE A 178 6.65 -13.04 -11.88
N THR A 179 5.41 -12.78 -12.25
CA THR A 179 5.04 -11.92 -13.38
C THR A 179 4.25 -10.74 -12.87
N PRO A 180 4.92 -9.69 -12.38
CA PRO A 180 4.24 -8.52 -11.82
C PRO A 180 3.66 -7.62 -12.93
N ASP A 181 2.87 -6.64 -12.53
CA ASP A 181 2.41 -5.57 -13.41
C ASP A 181 3.61 -4.79 -14.01
N TRP A 182 3.46 -4.33 -15.24
CA TRP A 182 4.50 -3.61 -16.00
C TRP A 182 5.05 -2.36 -15.28
N ARG A 183 4.25 -1.73 -14.41
CA ARG A 183 4.65 -0.54 -13.63
C ARG A 183 5.86 -0.80 -12.75
N TRP A 184 6.01 -2.03 -12.31
CA TRP A 184 7.10 -2.40 -11.40
C TRP A 184 8.41 -2.72 -12.13
N LEU A 185 8.40 -2.70 -13.46
CA LEU A 185 9.55 -3.00 -14.32
C LEU A 185 10.16 -4.38 -14.02
N LEU A 186 11.34 -4.65 -14.53
CA LEU A 186 12.09 -5.89 -14.28
C LEU A 186 13.45 -5.59 -13.65
N ASP A 187 14.06 -6.59 -13.05
CA ASP A 187 15.45 -6.61 -12.59
C ASP A 187 15.88 -5.47 -11.67
N ARG A 188 14.92 -4.97 -10.87
CA ARG A 188 15.17 -3.91 -9.88
C ARG A 188 14.37 -4.13 -8.61
N ASP A 189 14.87 -3.59 -7.52
CA ASP A 189 14.31 -3.69 -6.17
C ASP A 189 13.74 -2.36 -5.64
N ASP A 190 13.79 -1.30 -6.46
CA ASP A 190 13.17 0.00 -6.28
C ASP A 190 12.13 0.27 -7.37
N THR A 191 11.46 1.41 -7.32
CA THR A 191 10.51 1.82 -8.36
C THR A 191 10.63 3.31 -8.65
N PRO A 192 10.58 3.73 -9.93
CA PRO A 192 10.62 5.15 -10.28
C PRO A 192 9.35 5.91 -9.85
N TRP A 193 8.25 5.20 -9.54
CA TRP A 193 6.99 5.83 -9.14
C TRP A 193 6.97 6.28 -7.68
N TYR A 194 7.63 5.53 -6.79
CA TYR A 194 7.54 5.71 -5.34
C TYR A 194 8.91 5.49 -4.68
N PRO A 195 9.69 6.54 -4.43
CA PRO A 195 11.06 6.42 -3.88
C PRO A 195 11.13 5.76 -2.49
N THR A 196 10.01 5.70 -1.77
CA THR A 196 9.91 5.08 -0.44
C THR A 196 9.57 3.60 -0.47
N MET A 197 9.50 3.01 -1.66
CA MET A 197 9.06 1.62 -1.85
C MET A 197 10.21 0.71 -2.21
N ARG A 198 10.31 -0.41 -1.49
CA ARG A 198 11.18 -1.56 -1.79
C ARG A 198 10.37 -2.65 -2.46
N LEU A 199 10.86 -3.17 -3.58
CA LEU A 199 10.27 -4.30 -4.30
C LEU A 199 10.96 -5.60 -3.94
N VAL A 200 10.18 -6.61 -3.56
CA VAL A 200 10.67 -7.99 -3.34
C VAL A 200 9.87 -8.93 -4.23
N ARG A 201 10.57 -9.71 -5.07
CA ARG A 201 9.96 -10.48 -6.17
C ARG A 201 10.07 -11.97 -5.96
N GLN A 202 9.03 -12.71 -6.36
CA GLN A 202 9.14 -14.16 -6.48
C GLN A 202 10.22 -14.54 -7.49
N LYS A 203 11.07 -15.49 -7.10
CA LYS A 203 12.05 -16.13 -8.00
C LYS A 203 11.46 -17.35 -8.71
N ARG A 204 10.40 -17.93 -8.15
CA ARG A 204 9.59 -19.01 -8.71
C ARG A 204 8.14 -18.81 -8.37
N ILE A 205 7.25 -19.19 -9.28
CA ILE A 205 5.79 -19.06 -9.10
C ILE A 205 5.35 -19.80 -7.82
N GLY A 206 4.61 -19.10 -6.96
CA GLY A 206 4.06 -19.65 -5.72
C GLY A 206 4.99 -19.64 -4.51
N GLU A 207 6.28 -19.29 -4.66
CA GLU A 207 7.23 -19.21 -3.54
C GLU A 207 7.09 -17.89 -2.75
N TRP A 208 5.95 -17.69 -2.11
CA TRP A 208 5.72 -16.47 -1.34
C TRP A 208 6.49 -16.42 -0.02
N ARG A 209 6.83 -17.58 0.56
CA ARG A 209 7.60 -17.62 1.80
C ARG A 209 9.00 -17.01 1.60
N SER A 210 9.69 -17.33 0.52
CA SER A 210 11.01 -16.78 0.23
C SER A 210 10.97 -15.25 0.02
N VAL A 211 9.87 -14.73 -0.56
CA VAL A 211 9.63 -13.29 -0.68
C VAL A 211 9.46 -12.65 0.69
N ALA A 212 8.72 -13.29 1.59
CA ALA A 212 8.54 -12.79 2.95
C ALA A 212 9.84 -12.85 3.78
N GLU A 213 10.66 -13.88 3.60
CA GLU A 213 11.99 -13.98 4.24
C GLU A 213 12.92 -12.85 3.79
N GLU A 214 12.97 -12.56 2.48
CA GLU A 214 13.72 -11.41 1.94
C GLU A 214 13.19 -10.06 2.45
N ALA A 215 11.85 -9.90 2.50
CA ALA A 215 11.21 -8.72 3.07
C ALA A 215 11.55 -8.54 4.57
N THR A 216 11.54 -9.63 5.33
CA THR A 216 11.89 -9.64 6.75
C THR A 216 13.34 -9.23 6.98
N ALA A 217 14.27 -9.80 6.20
CA ALA A 217 15.69 -9.45 6.29
C ALA A 217 15.93 -7.97 5.98
N PHE A 218 15.26 -7.43 4.96
CA PHE A 218 15.32 -6.00 4.64
C PHE A 218 14.78 -5.15 5.79
N LEU A 219 13.60 -5.48 6.34
CA LEU A 219 13.00 -4.74 7.45
C LEU A 219 13.87 -4.80 8.71
N ALA A 220 14.47 -5.95 9.03
CA ALA A 220 15.38 -6.09 10.16
C ALA A 220 16.55 -5.12 10.05
N SER A 221 17.16 -4.96 8.85
CA SER A 221 18.23 -4.00 8.63
C SER A 221 17.78 -2.56 8.88
N LYS A 222 16.58 -2.17 8.41
CA LYS A 222 16.07 -0.80 8.55
C LYS A 222 15.62 -0.46 9.97
N LEU A 223 15.03 -1.40 10.67
CA LEU A 223 14.61 -1.22 12.05
C LEU A 223 15.82 -1.17 13.02
N GLY A 224 16.91 -1.90 12.70
CA GLY A 224 18.17 -1.84 13.44
C GLY A 224 18.95 -0.53 13.26
N GLU A 225 18.86 0.11 12.09
CA GLU A 225 19.49 1.42 11.80
C GLU A 225 18.83 2.59 12.56
N SER A 226 17.63 2.40 13.12
CA SER A 226 16.82 3.44 13.80
C SER A 226 17.08 3.54 15.31
N GLN A 227 18.22 3.00 15.78
CA GLN A 227 18.62 3.03 17.22
C GLN A 227 19.52 4.21 17.54
#